data_ad0bb318eed41beef1b89c81acbffc20
#
_entry.id   ad0bb318eed41beef1b89c81acbffc20
#
_cell.length_a   1.000
_cell.length_b   1.000
_cell.length_c   1.000
_cell.angle_alpha   90.00
_cell.angle_beta   90.00
_cell.angle_gamma   90.00
#
_symmetry.space_group_name_H-M   'P 1'
#
loop_
_entity.id
_entity.type
_entity.pdbx_description
1 polymer ?
#
loop_
_entity_poly.entity_id
_entity_poly.type
_entity_poly.pdbx_seq_one_letter_code
_entity_poly.pdbx_strand_id
1 'polypeptide(L)'
;MLAYILKRILLMLPTLLGVLLLTFVVIQFVPGGPVEQYMAEAKAGAGGGGAEGGGLAYRGAQGVDPKRLEQIKALYGFDKPAHERFFQMLGQFARFDLGKSFFQNKDVWQLVVEKLPVSISLGLWTFFISYLVAVPLGVAKAVRAGSRFDLVTTLLILVGYAIPGFVLGVALLVIFGGQLQWFPLRGLTSANWDELGWGARIVDYLWHITLPIIAMVLGSFAVTAMLTKNAFLEEIRKQYVLTARAKGLSERQVLWKHVFRNALIPIITGFPAAFIGAFFAGSLLIETLFSLDGLGLLSYESVIRRDYPVVLGTLYLFTLIGLVTKLVSDLCYVWVDPRVKFD
;
A
#
# COMPACT_ATOMS: atom_id res chain seq x y z
N MET A 1 -18.96 -13.72 -20.86
CA MET A 1 -17.57 -13.52 -20.41
C MET A 1 -16.83 -12.46 -21.24
N LEU A 2 -16.67 -12.61 -22.58
CA LEU A 2 -15.95 -11.61 -23.39
C LEU A 2 -16.60 -10.23 -23.29
N ALA A 3 -17.93 -10.13 -23.44
CA ALA A 3 -18.67 -8.87 -23.31
C ALA A 3 -18.49 -8.22 -21.93
N TYR A 4 -18.46 -9.01 -20.85
CA TYR A 4 -18.16 -8.52 -19.51
C TYR A 4 -16.75 -7.93 -19.40
N ILE A 5 -15.75 -8.67 -19.89
CA ILE A 5 -14.35 -8.19 -19.89
C ILE A 5 -14.22 -6.87 -20.65
N LEU A 6 -14.78 -6.82 -21.87
CA LEU A 6 -14.76 -5.60 -22.70
C LEU A 6 -15.47 -4.43 -22.01
N LYS A 7 -16.64 -4.66 -21.41
CA LYS A 7 -17.36 -3.65 -20.64
C LYS A 7 -16.53 -3.14 -19.44
N ARG A 8 -15.87 -4.05 -18.72
CA ARG A 8 -14.99 -3.69 -17.59
C ARG A 8 -13.79 -2.87 -18.04
N ILE A 9 -13.09 -3.29 -19.09
CA ILE A 9 -11.96 -2.53 -19.66
C ILE A 9 -12.43 -1.15 -20.14
N LEU A 10 -13.58 -1.07 -20.81
CA LEU A 10 -14.14 0.20 -21.24
C LEU A 10 -14.46 1.12 -20.05
N LEU A 11 -14.99 0.59 -18.96
CA LEU A 11 -15.29 1.35 -17.75
C LEU A 11 -14.04 1.77 -16.94
N MET A 12 -12.90 1.12 -17.15
CA MET A 12 -11.63 1.55 -16.54
C MET A 12 -11.21 2.92 -17.04
N LEU A 13 -11.44 3.23 -18.33
CA LEU A 13 -11.08 4.51 -18.93
C LEU A 13 -11.76 5.71 -18.24
N PRO A 14 -13.11 5.77 -18.16
CA PRO A 14 -13.78 6.90 -17.49
C PRO A 14 -13.46 6.95 -15.99
N THR A 15 -13.26 5.81 -15.33
CA THR A 15 -12.87 5.78 -13.90
C THR A 15 -11.49 6.40 -13.72
N LEU A 16 -10.51 6.00 -14.52
CA LEU A 16 -9.15 6.53 -14.46
C LEU A 16 -9.12 8.02 -14.78
N LEU A 17 -9.83 8.43 -15.85
CA LEU A 17 -9.97 9.84 -16.23
C LEU A 17 -10.64 10.66 -15.11
N GLY A 18 -11.70 10.13 -14.48
CA GLY A 18 -12.40 10.81 -13.40
C GLY A 18 -11.49 11.02 -12.17
N VAL A 19 -10.73 10.00 -11.78
CA VAL A 19 -9.77 10.10 -10.66
C VAL A 19 -8.68 11.12 -10.96
N LEU A 20 -8.09 11.07 -12.16
CA LEU A 20 -7.04 12.02 -12.56
C LEU A 20 -7.58 13.45 -12.67
N LEU A 21 -8.76 13.63 -13.26
CA LEU A 21 -9.38 14.96 -13.40
C LEU A 21 -9.68 15.55 -12.02
N LEU A 22 -10.31 14.78 -11.13
CA LEU A 22 -10.64 15.24 -9.79
C LEU A 22 -9.38 15.64 -9.01
N THR A 23 -8.37 14.80 -9.03
CA THR A 23 -7.11 15.09 -8.33
C THR A 23 -6.37 16.26 -8.95
N PHE A 24 -6.32 16.34 -10.28
CA PHE A 24 -5.73 17.47 -10.99
C PHE A 24 -6.43 18.78 -10.63
N VAL A 25 -7.77 18.80 -10.59
CA VAL A 25 -8.54 19.98 -10.17
C VAL A 25 -8.24 20.35 -8.73
N VAL A 26 -8.27 19.39 -7.81
CA VAL A 26 -7.95 19.64 -6.38
C VAL A 26 -6.57 20.27 -6.24
N ILE A 27 -5.57 19.75 -6.93
CA ILE A 27 -4.19 20.27 -6.89
C ILE A 27 -4.12 21.75 -7.35
N GLN A 28 -4.99 22.22 -8.27
CA GLN A 28 -4.97 23.62 -8.68
C GLN A 28 -5.36 24.59 -7.54
N PHE A 29 -6.11 24.12 -6.54
CA PHE A 29 -6.55 24.94 -5.40
C PHE A 29 -5.61 24.84 -4.19
N VAL A 30 -4.67 23.89 -4.20
CA VAL A 30 -3.71 23.74 -3.10
C VAL A 30 -2.62 24.80 -3.24
N PRO A 31 -2.49 25.73 -2.28
CA PRO A 31 -1.47 26.77 -2.34
C PRO A 31 -0.08 26.17 -2.16
N GLY A 32 0.89 26.67 -2.89
CA GLY A 32 2.28 26.20 -2.88
C GLY A 32 2.59 25.30 -4.08
N GLY A 33 3.86 25.08 -4.29
CA GLY A 33 4.41 24.33 -5.40
C GLY A 33 5.85 24.81 -5.69
N PRO A 34 6.53 24.27 -6.70
CA PRO A 34 7.92 24.63 -6.98
C PRO A 34 8.10 26.13 -7.28
N VAL A 35 7.12 26.76 -7.91
CA VAL A 35 7.14 28.21 -8.21
C VAL A 35 7.01 29.03 -6.93
N GLU A 36 6.05 28.67 -6.07
CA GLU A 36 5.80 29.40 -4.83
C GLU A 36 6.90 29.15 -3.79
N GLN A 37 7.48 27.97 -3.75
CA GLN A 37 8.65 27.69 -2.91
C GLN A 37 9.83 28.52 -3.33
N TYR A 38 10.14 28.60 -4.64
CA TYR A 38 11.18 29.48 -5.13
C TYR A 38 10.93 30.94 -4.75
N MET A 39 9.68 31.40 -4.86
CA MET A 39 9.31 32.75 -4.43
C MET A 39 9.47 32.96 -2.93
N ALA A 40 9.16 31.97 -2.11
CA ALA A 40 9.29 32.02 -0.66
C ALA A 40 10.77 32.04 -0.25
N GLU A 41 11.60 31.19 -0.84
CA GLU A 41 13.04 31.14 -0.60
C GLU A 41 13.74 32.46 -1.03
N ALA A 42 13.39 32.99 -2.20
CA ALA A 42 13.92 34.26 -2.68
C ALA A 42 13.50 35.43 -1.77
N LYS A 43 12.29 35.44 -1.19
CA LYS A 43 11.83 36.41 -0.21
C LYS A 43 12.52 36.22 1.15
N ALA A 44 12.72 35.01 1.60
CA ALA A 44 13.41 34.73 2.87
C ALA A 44 14.88 35.13 2.81
N GLY A 45 15.55 34.89 1.68
CA GLY A 45 16.92 35.31 1.42
C GLY A 45 17.09 36.87 1.35
N ALA A 46 16.00 37.56 0.95
CA ALA A 46 16.00 39.02 0.90
C ALA A 46 15.69 39.68 2.27
N GLY A 47 15.03 38.94 3.20
CA GLY A 47 14.65 39.45 4.53
C GLY A 47 15.66 39.19 5.65
N GLY A 48 16.75 38.45 5.40
CA GLY A 48 17.79 38.09 6.38
C GLY A 48 18.92 39.10 6.57
N GLY A 49 18.78 40.31 6.10
CA GLY A 49 19.83 41.36 6.18
C GLY A 49 19.59 42.43 7.23
N GLY A 50 19.54 42.05 8.51
CA GLY A 50 19.51 42.94 9.65
C GLY A 50 20.55 42.56 10.69
N ALA A 51 21.80 43.04 10.59
CA ALA A 51 22.61 43.57 11.66
C ALA A 51 24.12 43.51 11.33
N GLU A 52 24.74 44.69 11.31
CA GLU A 52 26.11 45.05 11.70
C GLU A 52 27.28 44.11 11.41
N GLY A 53 28.16 44.56 10.52
CA GLY A 53 29.55 44.07 10.45
C GLY A 53 30.15 44.05 9.05
N GLY A 54 30.97 45.00 8.77
CA GLY A 54 31.67 45.32 7.51
C GLY A 54 32.14 44.17 6.63
N GLY A 55 32.06 44.42 5.36
CA GLY A 55 32.93 43.81 4.39
C GLY A 55 32.30 42.71 3.53
N LEU A 56 32.13 43.00 2.26
CA LEU A 56 31.76 42.16 1.15
C LEU A 56 30.26 41.88 1.10
N ALA A 57 29.53 42.88 0.62
CA ALA A 57 28.16 42.71 0.14
C ALA A 57 28.10 41.61 -0.94
N TYR A 58 27.72 40.41 -0.57
CA TYR A 58 27.33 39.34 -1.48
C TYR A 58 26.13 39.86 -2.27
N ARG A 59 26.26 39.99 -3.57
CA ARG A 59 25.24 40.46 -4.53
C ARG A 59 24.02 39.54 -4.62
N GLY A 60 23.52 39.02 -3.51
CA GLY A 60 22.39 38.08 -3.45
C GLY A 60 21.04 38.69 -3.01
N ALA A 61 21.02 39.99 -2.72
CA ALA A 61 19.79 40.70 -2.30
C ALA A 61 18.97 41.27 -3.46
N GLN A 62 19.03 40.69 -4.65
CA GLN A 62 18.07 40.98 -5.71
C GLN A 62 16.87 40.09 -5.49
N GLY A 63 15.70 40.73 -5.26
CA GLY A 63 14.40 40.05 -5.17
C GLY A 63 14.17 39.12 -6.36
N VAL A 64 13.13 38.33 -6.29
CA VAL A 64 12.74 37.30 -7.27
C VAL A 64 13.07 37.77 -8.69
N ASP A 65 14.08 37.16 -9.33
CA ASP A 65 14.45 37.49 -10.72
C ASP A 65 13.28 37.06 -11.64
N PRO A 66 12.59 37.99 -12.31
CA PRO A 66 11.44 37.68 -13.14
C PRO A 66 11.77 36.67 -14.24
N LYS A 67 12.96 36.74 -14.83
CA LYS A 67 13.41 35.81 -15.87
C LYS A 67 13.56 34.39 -15.35
N ARG A 68 14.12 34.26 -14.14
CA ARG A 68 14.29 32.96 -13.51
C ARG A 68 12.95 32.37 -13.09
N LEU A 69 12.02 33.21 -12.63
CA LEU A 69 10.64 32.79 -12.35
C LEU A 69 9.92 32.29 -13.60
N GLU A 70 10.06 32.97 -14.73
CA GLU A 70 9.50 32.54 -16.02
C GLU A 70 10.13 31.21 -16.47
N GLN A 71 11.43 31.05 -16.33
CA GLN A 71 12.13 29.82 -16.66
C GLN A 71 11.62 28.64 -15.79
N ILE A 72 11.40 28.85 -14.50
CA ILE A 72 10.85 27.84 -13.59
C ILE A 72 9.41 27.52 -13.98
N LYS A 73 8.58 28.53 -14.27
CA LYS A 73 7.21 28.31 -14.77
C LYS A 73 7.19 27.50 -16.06
N ALA A 74 8.07 27.82 -17.01
CA ALA A 74 8.16 27.10 -18.27
C ALA A 74 8.70 25.67 -18.07
N LEU A 75 9.70 25.49 -17.20
CA LEU A 75 10.28 24.18 -16.88
C LEU A 75 9.23 23.20 -16.33
N TYR A 76 8.34 23.69 -15.48
CA TYR A 76 7.28 22.89 -14.86
C TYR A 76 5.92 23.01 -15.57
N GLY A 77 5.88 23.70 -16.73
CA GLY A 77 4.68 23.84 -17.55
C GLY A 77 3.59 24.74 -16.97
N PHE A 78 3.91 25.52 -15.93
CA PHE A 78 2.96 26.48 -15.33
C PHE A 78 2.72 27.74 -16.15
N ASP A 79 3.40 27.88 -17.27
CA ASP A 79 3.19 28.90 -18.31
C ASP A 79 1.91 28.64 -19.14
N LYS A 80 1.41 27.39 -19.11
CA LYS A 80 0.24 26.99 -19.88
C LYS A 80 -1.04 26.99 -19.05
N PRO A 81 -2.21 27.23 -19.68
CA PRO A 81 -3.48 27.13 -18.99
C PRO A 81 -3.74 25.69 -18.46
N ALA A 82 -4.50 25.58 -17.36
CA ALA A 82 -4.71 24.31 -16.66
C ALA A 82 -5.28 23.19 -17.56
N HIS A 83 -6.18 23.52 -18.48
CA HIS A 83 -6.76 22.52 -19.39
C HIS A 83 -5.71 21.95 -20.36
N GLU A 84 -4.80 22.77 -20.90
CA GLU A 84 -3.73 22.28 -21.75
C GLU A 84 -2.77 21.36 -21.00
N ARG A 85 -2.40 21.73 -19.77
CA ARG A 85 -1.57 20.90 -18.89
C ARG A 85 -2.23 19.55 -18.60
N PHE A 86 -3.54 19.54 -18.36
CA PHE A 86 -4.29 18.31 -18.13
C PHE A 86 -4.25 17.37 -19.35
N PHE A 87 -4.57 17.89 -20.55
CA PHE A 87 -4.52 17.07 -21.76
C PHE A 87 -3.11 16.61 -22.12
N GLN A 88 -2.10 17.44 -21.88
CA GLN A 88 -0.70 17.07 -22.05
C GLN A 88 -0.31 15.92 -21.12
N MET A 89 -0.67 16.02 -19.83
CA MET A 89 -0.48 14.96 -18.84
C MET A 89 -1.18 13.66 -19.25
N LEU A 90 -2.43 13.73 -19.71
CA LEU A 90 -3.14 12.54 -20.19
C LEU A 90 -2.42 11.87 -21.38
N GLY A 91 -1.92 12.66 -22.31
CA GLY A 91 -1.16 12.16 -23.46
C GLY A 91 0.17 11.50 -23.06
N GLN A 92 0.84 12.02 -22.02
CA GLN A 92 2.04 11.41 -21.43
C GLN A 92 1.69 10.11 -20.69
N PHE A 93 0.69 10.13 -19.83
CA PHE A 93 0.27 8.97 -19.05
C PHE A 93 -0.23 7.81 -19.93
N ALA A 94 -0.88 8.11 -21.04
CA ALA A 94 -1.25 7.10 -22.04
C ALA A 94 -0.03 6.39 -22.66
N ARG A 95 1.15 7.01 -22.61
CA ARG A 95 2.43 6.43 -23.04
C ARG A 95 3.28 5.91 -21.88
N PHE A 96 2.73 5.86 -20.66
CA PHE A 96 3.43 5.53 -19.42
C PHE A 96 4.60 6.47 -19.09
N ASP A 97 4.61 7.68 -19.64
CA ASP A 97 5.50 8.74 -19.20
C ASP A 97 4.84 9.49 -18.03
N LEU A 98 5.31 9.24 -16.84
CA LEU A 98 4.76 9.80 -15.60
C LEU A 98 5.44 11.14 -15.21
N GLY A 99 6.36 11.61 -16.03
CA GLY A 99 7.12 12.82 -15.80
C GLY A 99 8.23 12.64 -14.75
N LYS A 100 8.82 13.78 -14.36
CA LYS A 100 9.93 13.85 -13.40
C LYS A 100 9.50 14.52 -12.11
N SER A 101 10.01 14.03 -11.00
CA SER A 101 9.90 14.67 -9.69
C SER A 101 10.48 16.09 -9.73
N PHE A 102 9.76 17.04 -9.16
CA PHE A 102 10.22 18.42 -9.05
C PHE A 102 11.39 18.59 -8.07
N PHE A 103 11.50 17.71 -7.08
CA PHE A 103 12.47 17.81 -6.00
C PHE A 103 13.64 16.85 -6.11
N GLN A 104 13.39 15.64 -6.66
CA GLN A 104 14.43 14.61 -6.74
C GLN A 104 15.10 14.56 -8.12
N ASN A 105 14.58 15.28 -9.12
CA ASN A 105 15.06 15.28 -10.51
C ASN A 105 15.22 13.88 -11.13
N LYS A 106 14.42 12.90 -10.63
CA LYS A 106 14.33 11.53 -11.12
C LYS A 106 12.98 11.31 -11.79
N ASP A 107 12.93 10.38 -12.74
CA ASP A 107 11.66 9.95 -13.32
C ASP A 107 10.78 9.31 -12.24
N VAL A 108 9.47 9.61 -12.27
CA VAL A 108 8.51 9.08 -11.29
C VAL A 108 8.52 7.55 -11.30
N TRP A 109 8.66 6.94 -12.48
CA TRP A 109 8.77 5.49 -12.61
C TRP A 109 9.98 4.93 -11.87
N GLN A 110 11.14 5.58 -12.01
CA GLN A 110 12.35 5.20 -11.29
C GLN A 110 12.17 5.29 -9.77
N LEU A 111 11.55 6.37 -9.28
CA LEU A 111 11.25 6.54 -7.85
C LEU A 111 10.35 5.41 -7.33
N VAL A 112 9.30 5.07 -8.07
CA VAL A 112 8.40 3.97 -7.69
C VAL A 112 9.17 2.65 -7.61
N VAL A 113 9.99 2.33 -8.62
CA VAL A 113 10.78 1.08 -8.66
C VAL A 113 11.80 1.02 -7.53
N GLU A 114 12.46 2.13 -7.19
CA GLU A 114 13.41 2.19 -6.07
C GLU A 114 12.75 1.90 -4.70
N LYS A 115 11.45 2.25 -4.53
CA LYS A 115 10.71 2.05 -3.27
C LYS A 115 9.96 0.71 -3.19
N LEU A 116 9.74 0.05 -4.35
CA LEU A 116 9.03 -1.23 -4.42
C LEU A 116 9.60 -2.33 -3.50
N PRO A 117 10.93 -2.55 -3.38
CA PRO A 117 11.47 -3.62 -2.54
C PRO A 117 10.99 -3.56 -1.09
N VAL A 118 10.92 -2.37 -0.51
CA VAL A 118 10.42 -2.16 0.86
C VAL A 118 8.93 -2.51 0.95
N SER A 119 8.11 -1.91 0.08
CA SER A 119 6.66 -2.14 0.09
C SER A 119 6.29 -3.59 -0.22
N ILE A 120 6.99 -4.23 -1.18
CA ILE A 120 6.83 -5.66 -1.48
C ILE A 120 7.18 -6.50 -0.25
N SER A 121 8.30 -6.22 0.40
CA SER A 121 8.71 -6.95 1.61
C SER A 121 7.63 -6.88 2.70
N LEU A 122 7.19 -5.68 3.04
CA LEU A 122 6.18 -5.49 4.07
C LEU A 122 4.84 -6.13 3.69
N GLY A 123 4.39 -5.90 2.47
CA GLY A 123 3.11 -6.38 1.99
C GLY A 123 3.04 -7.90 1.85
N LEU A 124 4.04 -8.51 1.20
CA LEU A 124 4.05 -9.97 0.98
C LEU A 124 4.15 -10.75 2.29
N TRP A 125 5.02 -10.36 3.21
CA TRP A 125 5.10 -11.03 4.50
C TRP A 125 3.81 -10.89 5.30
N THR A 126 3.23 -9.70 5.35
CA THR A 126 1.92 -9.47 5.96
C THR A 126 0.85 -10.36 5.34
N PHE A 127 0.82 -10.44 4.00
CA PHE A 127 -0.10 -11.28 3.25
C PHE A 127 0.10 -12.78 3.56
N PHE A 128 1.33 -13.29 3.41
CA PHE A 128 1.59 -14.72 3.62
C PHE A 128 1.29 -15.15 5.06
N ILE A 129 1.70 -14.38 6.07
CA ILE A 129 1.41 -14.71 7.47
C ILE A 129 -0.11 -14.67 7.70
N SER A 130 -0.82 -13.67 7.16
CA SER A 130 -2.27 -13.58 7.29
C SER A 130 -2.96 -14.81 6.67
N TYR A 131 -2.56 -15.25 5.49
CA TYR A 131 -3.19 -16.40 4.86
C TYR A 131 -2.72 -17.74 5.43
N LEU A 132 -1.43 -17.93 5.65
CA LEU A 132 -0.88 -19.21 6.14
C LEU A 132 -1.23 -19.51 7.59
N VAL A 133 -1.46 -18.50 8.41
CA VAL A 133 -1.76 -18.67 9.84
C VAL A 133 -3.24 -18.43 10.13
N ALA A 134 -3.84 -17.34 9.59
CA ALA A 134 -5.21 -16.99 9.91
C ALA A 134 -6.24 -17.93 9.27
N VAL A 135 -6.00 -18.46 8.06
CA VAL A 135 -6.93 -19.42 7.44
C VAL A 135 -6.99 -20.73 8.21
N PRO A 136 -5.87 -21.43 8.51
CA PRO A 136 -5.93 -22.64 9.36
C PRO A 136 -6.52 -22.37 10.74
N LEU A 137 -6.21 -21.24 11.36
CA LEU A 137 -6.79 -20.85 12.64
C LEU A 137 -8.32 -20.68 12.53
N GLY A 138 -8.80 -19.98 11.48
CA GLY A 138 -10.24 -19.79 11.21
C GLY A 138 -10.97 -21.12 11.03
N VAL A 139 -10.39 -22.07 10.28
CA VAL A 139 -10.90 -23.44 10.13
C VAL A 139 -10.97 -24.16 11.49
N ALA A 140 -9.89 -24.12 12.27
CA ALA A 140 -9.85 -24.76 13.58
C ALA A 140 -10.89 -24.17 14.56
N LYS A 141 -11.11 -22.86 14.49
CA LYS A 141 -12.14 -22.15 15.26
C LYS A 141 -13.56 -22.56 14.83
N ALA A 142 -13.81 -22.72 13.53
CA ALA A 142 -15.11 -23.14 13.02
C ALA A 142 -15.44 -24.57 13.44
N VAL A 143 -14.48 -25.50 13.34
CA VAL A 143 -14.63 -26.90 13.76
C VAL A 143 -14.87 -27.02 15.27
N ARG A 144 -14.26 -26.13 16.07
CA ARG A 144 -14.39 -26.12 17.54
C ARG A 144 -15.25 -24.97 18.04
N ALA A 145 -16.22 -24.54 17.25
CA ALA A 145 -17.07 -23.40 17.59
C ALA A 145 -17.75 -23.54 18.95
N GLY A 146 -17.74 -22.49 19.74
CA GLY A 146 -18.27 -22.47 21.11
C GLY A 146 -17.37 -23.10 22.18
N SER A 147 -16.22 -23.69 21.82
CA SER A 147 -15.25 -24.22 22.76
C SER A 147 -14.43 -23.09 23.43
N ARG A 148 -13.74 -23.44 24.53
CA ARG A 148 -12.79 -22.51 25.18
C ARG A 148 -11.69 -22.03 24.22
N PHE A 149 -11.22 -22.89 23.32
CA PHE A 149 -10.27 -22.53 22.28
C PHE A 149 -10.82 -21.44 21.36
N ASP A 150 -12.05 -21.60 20.88
CA ASP A 150 -12.68 -20.59 20.02
C ASP A 150 -12.88 -19.27 20.76
N LEU A 151 -13.33 -19.31 22.02
CA LEU A 151 -13.53 -18.12 22.84
C LEU A 151 -12.23 -17.37 23.08
N VAL A 152 -11.20 -18.05 23.58
CA VAL A 152 -9.91 -17.44 23.92
C VAL A 152 -9.22 -16.87 22.67
N THR A 153 -9.18 -17.64 21.58
CA THR A 153 -8.57 -17.14 20.33
C THR A 153 -9.36 -15.99 19.72
N THR A 154 -10.69 -15.96 19.86
CA THR A 154 -11.53 -14.82 19.43
C THR A 154 -11.17 -13.58 20.25
N LEU A 155 -11.07 -13.72 21.58
CA LEU A 155 -10.70 -12.60 22.45
C LEU A 155 -9.32 -12.03 22.09
N LEU A 156 -8.32 -12.90 21.92
CA LEU A 156 -6.96 -12.50 21.55
C LEU A 156 -6.94 -11.78 20.20
N ILE A 157 -7.67 -12.29 19.20
CA ILE A 157 -7.78 -11.69 17.87
C ILE A 157 -8.43 -10.30 17.97
N LEU A 158 -9.53 -10.17 18.74
CA LEU A 158 -10.25 -8.91 18.87
C LEU A 158 -9.43 -7.86 19.64
N VAL A 159 -8.74 -8.27 20.71
CA VAL A 159 -7.82 -7.38 21.43
C VAL A 159 -6.69 -6.89 20.50
N GLY A 160 -6.07 -7.81 19.75
CA GLY A 160 -5.04 -7.44 18.78
C GLY A 160 -5.56 -6.52 17.68
N TYR A 161 -6.79 -6.76 17.20
CA TYR A 161 -7.44 -5.94 16.18
C TYR A 161 -7.80 -4.53 16.67
N ALA A 162 -8.15 -4.40 17.95
CA ALA A 162 -8.51 -3.11 18.56
C ALA A 162 -7.31 -2.17 18.71
N ILE A 163 -6.09 -2.70 18.73
CA ILE A 163 -4.87 -1.90 18.83
C ILE A 163 -4.48 -1.41 17.43
N PRO A 164 -4.43 -0.08 17.17
CA PRO A 164 -3.93 0.42 15.91
C PRO A 164 -2.50 -0.06 15.63
N GLY A 165 -2.23 -0.58 14.42
CA GLY A 165 -0.94 -1.19 14.09
C GLY A 165 0.27 -0.28 14.38
N PHE A 166 0.15 1.03 14.12
CA PHE A 166 1.24 1.97 14.43
C PHE A 166 1.49 2.12 15.95
N VAL A 167 0.44 2.07 16.78
CA VAL A 167 0.58 2.12 18.26
C VAL A 167 1.31 0.88 18.74
N LEU A 168 0.93 -0.29 18.20
CA LEU A 168 1.68 -1.52 18.47
C LEU A 168 3.13 -1.41 17.99
N GLY A 169 3.35 -0.87 16.78
CA GLY A 169 4.68 -0.63 16.24
C GLY A 169 5.55 0.22 17.16
N VAL A 170 5.00 1.31 17.70
CA VAL A 170 5.71 2.16 18.69
C VAL A 170 6.06 1.36 19.94
N ALA A 171 5.09 0.61 20.49
CA ALA A 171 5.34 -0.20 21.68
C ALA A 171 6.42 -1.26 21.45
N LEU A 172 6.35 -1.98 20.31
CA LEU A 172 7.35 -2.97 19.91
C LEU A 172 8.74 -2.34 19.75
N LEU A 173 8.83 -1.20 19.07
CA LEU A 173 10.08 -0.49 18.84
C LEU A 173 10.72 -0.03 20.15
N VAL A 174 9.93 0.57 21.05
CA VAL A 174 10.43 1.06 22.34
C VAL A 174 10.91 -0.09 23.22
N ILE A 175 10.09 -1.15 23.35
CA ILE A 175 10.41 -2.26 24.24
C ILE A 175 11.53 -3.13 23.66
N PHE A 176 11.35 -3.65 22.45
CA PHE A 176 12.24 -4.66 21.87
C PHE A 176 13.43 -4.06 21.12
N GLY A 177 13.28 -2.87 20.55
CA GLY A 177 14.37 -2.19 19.89
C GLY A 177 15.18 -1.29 20.84
N GLY A 178 14.48 -0.48 21.65
CA GLY A 178 15.11 0.51 22.52
C GLY A 178 15.59 -0.05 23.86
N GLN A 179 14.69 -0.63 24.64
CA GLN A 179 15.01 -1.08 26.01
C GLN A 179 15.75 -2.43 26.03
N LEU A 180 15.22 -3.44 25.34
CA LEU A 180 15.81 -4.79 25.34
C LEU A 180 16.91 -4.93 24.28
N GLN A 181 16.92 -4.08 23.27
CA GLN A 181 17.90 -4.10 22.15
C GLN A 181 17.97 -5.45 21.43
N TRP A 182 16.82 -6.16 21.35
CA TRP A 182 16.74 -7.45 20.68
C TRP A 182 16.55 -7.31 19.18
N PHE A 183 15.99 -6.19 18.74
CA PHE A 183 15.69 -5.94 17.32
C PHE A 183 16.22 -4.57 16.88
N PRO A 184 16.53 -4.40 15.58
CA PRO A 184 17.00 -3.13 15.07
C PRO A 184 15.90 -2.06 15.11
N LEU A 185 16.31 -0.82 15.29
CA LEU A 185 15.40 0.32 15.39
C LEU A 185 14.93 0.83 14.04
N ARG A 186 15.70 0.59 12.96
CA ARG A 186 15.43 1.19 11.65
C ARG A 186 16.07 0.41 10.50
N GLY A 187 15.53 0.66 9.30
CA GLY A 187 16.06 0.11 8.06
C GLY A 187 15.56 -1.27 7.73
N LEU A 188 15.73 -1.67 6.49
CA LEU A 188 15.37 -3.00 5.98
C LEU A 188 16.50 -4.01 6.19
N THR A 189 17.72 -3.52 6.31
CA THR A 189 18.96 -4.30 6.44
C THR A 189 20.00 -3.51 7.23
N SER A 190 21.01 -4.19 7.75
CA SER A 190 22.15 -3.60 8.45
C SER A 190 23.06 -2.80 7.50
N ALA A 191 23.83 -1.85 8.05
CA ALA A 191 24.76 -1.02 7.27
C ALA A 191 25.87 -1.82 6.58
N ASN A 192 26.27 -2.96 7.16
CA ASN A 192 27.28 -3.87 6.59
C ASN A 192 26.70 -4.98 5.72
N TRP A 193 25.49 -4.79 5.17
CA TRP A 193 24.78 -5.77 4.35
C TRP A 193 25.63 -6.39 3.23
N ASP A 194 26.40 -5.56 2.55
CA ASP A 194 27.21 -5.99 1.40
C ASP A 194 28.37 -6.90 1.79
N GLU A 195 28.80 -6.84 3.05
CA GLU A 195 29.86 -7.68 3.61
C GLU A 195 29.34 -9.03 4.10
N LEU A 196 28.03 -9.18 4.27
CA LEU A 196 27.40 -10.40 4.79
C LEU A 196 27.36 -11.50 3.74
N GLY A 197 27.63 -12.72 4.17
CA GLY A 197 27.35 -13.93 3.36
C GLY A 197 25.84 -14.19 3.22
N TRP A 198 25.42 -14.96 2.22
CA TRP A 198 24.02 -15.18 1.89
C TRP A 198 23.12 -15.60 3.07
N GLY A 199 23.59 -16.55 3.91
CA GLY A 199 22.85 -16.97 5.08
C GLY A 199 22.66 -15.84 6.11
N ALA A 200 23.70 -15.06 6.36
CA ALA A 200 23.65 -13.91 7.26
C ALA A 200 22.74 -12.80 6.73
N ARG A 201 22.71 -12.55 5.41
CA ARG A 201 21.77 -11.61 4.78
C ARG A 201 20.32 -11.99 5.02
N ILE A 202 19.97 -13.27 4.88
CA ILE A 202 18.60 -13.73 5.12
C ILE A 202 18.21 -13.50 6.59
N VAL A 203 19.08 -13.84 7.52
CA VAL A 203 18.83 -13.65 8.96
C VAL A 203 18.72 -12.16 9.28
N ASP A 204 19.63 -11.33 8.80
CA ASP A 204 19.62 -9.88 8.98
C ASP A 204 18.32 -9.24 8.47
N TYR A 205 17.92 -9.58 7.25
CA TYR A 205 16.68 -9.12 6.66
C TYR A 205 15.46 -9.52 7.50
N LEU A 206 15.34 -10.81 7.87
CA LEU A 206 14.22 -11.28 8.69
C LEU A 206 14.20 -10.62 10.07
N TRP A 207 15.35 -10.34 10.62
CA TRP A 207 15.50 -9.64 11.90
C TRP A 207 14.98 -8.20 11.82
N HIS A 208 15.30 -7.47 10.74
CA HIS A 208 14.86 -6.10 10.53
C HIS A 208 13.35 -5.99 10.27
N ILE A 209 12.76 -6.91 9.50
CA ILE A 209 11.33 -6.84 9.17
C ILE A 209 10.39 -7.39 10.25
N THR A 210 10.90 -8.09 11.27
CA THR A 210 10.07 -8.77 12.28
C THR A 210 9.12 -7.82 12.99
N LEU A 211 9.61 -6.73 13.59
CA LEU A 211 8.76 -5.78 14.30
C LEU A 211 7.76 -5.05 13.39
N PRO A 212 8.17 -4.52 12.21
CA PRO A 212 7.24 -3.94 11.25
C PRO A 212 6.12 -4.90 10.84
N ILE A 213 6.46 -6.16 10.55
CA ILE A 213 5.47 -7.16 10.14
C ILE A 213 4.50 -7.51 11.26
N ILE A 214 4.96 -7.69 12.49
CA ILE A 214 4.08 -7.92 13.64
C ILE A 214 3.07 -6.77 13.79
N ALA A 215 3.53 -5.53 13.64
CA ALA A 215 2.66 -4.35 13.71
C ALA A 215 1.61 -4.31 12.58
N MET A 216 1.96 -4.76 11.38
CA MET A 216 1.07 -4.73 10.21
C MET A 216 0.10 -5.91 10.14
N VAL A 217 0.52 -7.09 10.57
CA VAL A 217 -0.24 -8.35 10.39
C VAL A 217 -1.55 -8.35 11.18
N LEU A 218 -1.61 -7.78 12.39
CA LEU A 218 -2.75 -7.95 13.30
C LEU A 218 -4.10 -7.59 12.68
N GLY A 219 -4.17 -6.49 11.94
CA GLY A 219 -5.41 -6.05 11.30
C GLY A 219 -5.92 -7.03 10.24
N SER A 220 -5.08 -7.38 9.27
CA SER A 220 -5.41 -8.29 8.18
C SER A 220 -5.64 -9.72 8.68
N PHE A 221 -4.86 -10.16 9.65
CA PHE A 221 -4.98 -11.46 10.31
C PHE A 221 -6.36 -11.65 10.96
N ALA A 222 -6.81 -10.65 11.72
CA ALA A 222 -8.11 -10.71 12.40
C ALA A 222 -9.26 -10.85 11.39
N VAL A 223 -9.26 -10.02 10.36
CA VAL A 223 -10.28 -10.05 9.30
C VAL A 223 -10.28 -11.40 8.59
N THR A 224 -9.11 -11.90 8.18
CA THR A 224 -8.97 -13.18 7.47
C THR A 224 -9.39 -14.36 8.34
N ALA A 225 -8.99 -14.40 9.61
CA ALA A 225 -9.36 -15.48 10.54
C ALA A 225 -10.86 -15.54 10.82
N MET A 226 -11.49 -14.38 11.03
CA MET A 226 -12.93 -14.30 11.29
C MET A 226 -13.76 -14.58 10.04
N LEU A 227 -13.34 -14.08 8.87
CA LEU A 227 -13.98 -14.41 7.58
C LEU A 227 -13.93 -15.92 7.34
N THR A 228 -12.78 -16.55 7.52
CA THR A 228 -12.61 -17.99 7.36
C THR A 228 -13.49 -18.76 8.34
N LYS A 229 -13.47 -18.39 9.63
CA LYS A 229 -14.33 -19.01 10.63
C LYS A 229 -15.80 -18.96 10.21
N ASN A 230 -16.31 -17.80 9.82
CA ASN A 230 -17.71 -17.61 9.49
C ASN A 230 -18.11 -18.37 8.23
N ALA A 231 -17.28 -18.34 7.18
CA ALA A 231 -17.51 -19.10 5.95
C ALA A 231 -17.59 -20.63 6.22
N PHE A 232 -16.68 -21.15 7.05
CA PHE A 232 -16.69 -22.56 7.43
C PHE A 232 -17.89 -22.91 8.32
N LEU A 233 -18.29 -22.06 9.27
CA LEU A 233 -19.46 -22.27 10.11
C LEU A 233 -20.76 -22.33 9.30
N GLU A 234 -20.89 -21.45 8.31
CA GLU A 234 -22.04 -21.44 7.41
C GLU A 234 -22.13 -22.75 6.61
N GLU A 235 -20.99 -23.19 6.02
CA GLU A 235 -20.95 -24.41 5.21
C GLU A 235 -21.17 -25.70 6.03
N ILE A 236 -20.62 -25.78 7.24
CA ILE A 236 -20.80 -26.96 8.13
C ILE A 236 -22.26 -27.22 8.47
N ARG A 237 -23.11 -26.20 8.47
CA ARG A 237 -24.54 -26.28 8.81
C ARG A 237 -25.44 -26.63 7.64
N LYS A 238 -24.93 -26.72 6.41
CA LYS A 238 -25.74 -26.98 5.21
C LYS A 238 -26.22 -28.45 5.13
N GLN A 239 -27.37 -28.68 4.49
CA GLN A 239 -28.02 -29.98 4.37
C GLN A 239 -27.12 -31.05 3.73
N TYR A 240 -26.32 -30.70 2.74
CA TYR A 240 -25.42 -31.67 2.09
C TYR A 240 -24.37 -32.23 3.05
N VAL A 241 -23.98 -31.47 4.08
CA VAL A 241 -23.06 -31.91 5.13
C VAL A 241 -23.73 -32.94 6.05
N LEU A 242 -24.99 -32.70 6.42
CA LEU A 242 -25.78 -33.66 7.17
C LEU A 242 -25.98 -34.96 6.39
N THR A 243 -26.27 -34.88 5.08
CA THR A 243 -26.38 -36.04 4.20
C THR A 243 -25.05 -36.82 4.13
N ALA A 244 -23.90 -36.14 4.06
CA ALA A 244 -22.59 -36.79 4.04
C ALA A 244 -22.32 -37.56 5.36
N ARG A 245 -22.69 -36.99 6.51
CA ARG A 245 -22.60 -37.64 7.82
C ARG A 245 -23.54 -38.85 7.90
N ALA A 246 -24.80 -38.71 7.43
CA ALA A 246 -25.77 -39.80 7.40
C ALA A 246 -25.31 -40.98 6.53
N LYS A 247 -24.50 -40.76 5.52
CA LYS A 247 -23.83 -41.78 4.70
C LYS A 247 -22.63 -42.46 5.38
N GLY A 248 -22.33 -42.12 6.64
CA GLY A 248 -21.25 -42.74 7.41
C GLY A 248 -19.85 -42.19 7.14
N LEU A 249 -19.70 -41.01 6.49
CA LEU A 249 -18.43 -40.41 6.31
C LEU A 249 -17.87 -39.84 7.64
N SER A 250 -16.57 -40.06 7.89
CA SER A 250 -15.90 -39.48 9.07
C SER A 250 -15.91 -37.96 9.04
N GLU A 251 -15.91 -37.30 10.19
CA GLU A 251 -15.85 -35.80 10.27
C GLU A 251 -14.68 -35.21 9.48
N ARG A 252 -13.52 -35.87 9.44
CA ARG A 252 -12.39 -35.45 8.63
C ARG A 252 -12.71 -35.50 7.13
N GLN A 253 -13.37 -36.56 6.66
CA GLN A 253 -13.77 -36.67 5.26
C GLN A 253 -14.85 -35.65 4.90
N VAL A 254 -15.82 -35.43 5.79
CA VAL A 254 -16.84 -34.39 5.62
C VAL A 254 -16.22 -33.03 5.50
N LEU A 255 -15.30 -32.68 6.42
CA LEU A 255 -14.62 -31.39 6.42
C LEU A 255 -13.83 -31.15 5.13
N TRP A 256 -12.91 -32.08 4.80
CA TRP A 256 -11.97 -31.87 3.69
C TRP A 256 -12.56 -32.06 2.30
N LYS A 257 -13.51 -33.01 2.13
CA LYS A 257 -14.10 -33.33 0.82
C LYS A 257 -15.33 -32.50 0.49
N HIS A 258 -16.12 -32.11 1.49
CA HIS A 258 -17.42 -31.47 1.29
C HIS A 258 -17.48 -30.03 1.73
N VAL A 259 -16.94 -29.68 2.92
CA VAL A 259 -17.02 -28.33 3.47
C VAL A 259 -15.93 -27.42 2.90
N PHE A 260 -14.67 -27.89 2.92
CA PHE A 260 -13.48 -27.07 2.64
C PHE A 260 -13.54 -26.36 1.29
N ARG A 261 -13.90 -27.10 0.24
CA ARG A 261 -13.98 -26.54 -1.12
C ARG A 261 -14.95 -25.37 -1.22
N ASN A 262 -16.11 -25.49 -0.61
CA ASN A 262 -17.15 -24.45 -0.70
C ASN A 262 -16.87 -23.29 0.28
N ALA A 263 -16.40 -23.60 1.48
CA ALA A 263 -16.09 -22.61 2.50
C ALA A 263 -14.90 -21.71 2.12
N LEU A 264 -13.99 -22.17 1.25
CA LEU A 264 -12.87 -21.37 0.77
C LEU A 264 -13.23 -20.40 -0.36
N ILE A 265 -14.41 -20.50 -0.97
CA ILE A 265 -14.80 -19.62 -2.08
C ILE A 265 -14.58 -18.14 -1.74
N PRO A 266 -15.07 -17.59 -0.61
CA PRO A 266 -14.87 -16.18 -0.27
C PRO A 266 -13.39 -15.80 -0.07
N ILE A 267 -12.58 -16.74 0.43
CA ILE A 267 -11.16 -16.55 0.68
C ILE A 267 -10.40 -16.54 -0.65
N ILE A 268 -10.68 -17.49 -1.54
CA ILE A 268 -10.01 -17.62 -2.85
C ILE A 268 -10.39 -16.46 -3.77
N THR A 269 -11.64 -16.00 -3.74
CA THR A 269 -12.08 -14.87 -4.56
C THR A 269 -11.44 -13.54 -4.13
N GLY A 270 -11.18 -13.36 -2.85
CA GLY A 270 -10.45 -12.21 -2.31
C GLY A 270 -8.93 -12.29 -2.49
N PHE A 271 -8.38 -13.49 -2.72
CA PHE A 271 -6.93 -13.73 -2.79
C PHE A 271 -6.20 -12.90 -3.86
N PRO A 272 -6.66 -12.82 -5.13
CA PRO A 272 -5.94 -12.05 -6.14
C PRO A 272 -5.82 -10.58 -5.79
N ALA A 273 -6.89 -9.97 -5.26
CA ALA A 273 -6.87 -8.58 -4.82
C ALA A 273 -5.91 -8.36 -3.64
N ALA A 274 -5.95 -9.26 -2.65
CA ALA A 274 -5.07 -9.18 -1.50
C ALA A 274 -3.60 -9.42 -1.89
N PHE A 275 -3.33 -10.38 -2.78
CA PHE A 275 -1.99 -10.70 -3.24
C PHE A 275 -1.37 -9.56 -4.06
N ILE A 276 -2.08 -9.06 -5.08
CA ILE A 276 -1.58 -7.95 -5.91
C ILE A 276 -1.47 -6.68 -5.06
N GLY A 277 -2.46 -6.42 -4.19
CA GLY A 277 -2.43 -5.30 -3.26
C GLY A 277 -1.21 -5.32 -2.34
N ALA A 278 -0.71 -6.51 -1.97
CA ALA A 278 0.47 -6.65 -1.13
C ALA A 278 1.75 -6.06 -1.77
N PHE A 279 1.87 -6.04 -3.10
CA PHE A 279 3.02 -5.43 -3.78
C PHE A 279 3.06 -3.91 -3.64
N PHE A 280 1.90 -3.29 -3.41
CA PHE A 280 1.74 -1.85 -3.32
C PHE A 280 1.27 -1.42 -1.92
N ALA A 281 1.27 -2.34 -0.96
CA ALA A 281 0.90 -2.06 0.41
C ALA A 281 1.96 -1.17 1.06
N GLY A 282 1.74 0.13 0.96
CA GLY A 282 2.50 1.11 1.72
C GLY A 282 1.80 1.39 3.05
N SER A 283 2.56 1.51 4.11
CA SER A 283 2.05 1.98 5.39
C SER A 283 2.90 3.15 5.86
N LEU A 284 2.46 4.36 5.52
CA LEU A 284 3.17 5.58 5.89
C LEU A 284 3.67 5.56 7.35
N LEU A 285 2.77 5.23 8.29
CA LEU A 285 3.10 5.29 9.72
C LEU A 285 4.15 4.24 10.11
N ILE A 286 4.06 3.02 9.58
CA ILE A 286 5.05 1.96 9.83
C ILE A 286 6.36 2.29 9.12
N GLU A 287 6.31 2.72 7.86
CA GLU A 287 7.50 3.12 7.10
C GLU A 287 8.25 4.25 7.79
N THR A 288 7.55 5.27 8.26
CA THR A 288 8.15 6.39 9.02
C THR A 288 8.73 5.92 10.35
N LEU A 289 7.99 5.11 11.10
CA LEU A 289 8.39 4.64 12.43
C LEU A 289 9.69 3.83 12.40
N PHE A 290 9.80 2.92 11.43
CA PHE A 290 10.97 2.04 11.27
C PHE A 290 12.00 2.58 10.25
N SER A 291 11.84 3.82 9.80
CA SER A 291 12.71 4.46 8.79
C SER A 291 12.87 3.60 7.53
N LEU A 292 11.74 3.07 7.04
CA LEU A 292 11.65 2.27 5.83
C LEU A 292 11.24 3.17 4.67
N ASP A 293 12.03 3.18 3.60
CA ASP A 293 11.82 4.06 2.45
C ASP A 293 10.95 3.36 1.39
N GLY A 294 9.65 3.26 1.67
CA GLY A 294 8.66 2.58 0.83
C GLY A 294 7.73 3.53 0.08
N LEU A 295 6.75 2.95 -0.63
CA LEU A 295 5.78 3.69 -1.46
C LEU A 295 4.80 4.53 -0.64
N GLY A 296 4.48 4.13 0.58
CA GLY A 296 3.62 4.89 1.49
C GLY A 296 4.28 6.21 1.90
N LEU A 297 5.55 6.15 2.28
CA LEU A 297 6.34 7.33 2.63
C LEU A 297 6.55 8.23 1.41
N LEU A 298 6.91 7.67 0.24
CA LEU A 298 7.03 8.41 -1.01
C LEU A 298 5.75 9.18 -1.34
N SER A 299 4.60 8.51 -1.29
CA SER A 299 3.31 9.13 -1.60
C SER A 299 3.00 10.29 -0.66
N TYR A 300 3.23 10.11 0.64
CA TYR A 300 2.98 11.15 1.64
C TYR A 300 3.92 12.35 1.48
N GLU A 301 5.22 12.11 1.37
CA GLU A 301 6.20 13.19 1.20
C GLU A 301 5.93 13.99 -0.06
N SER A 302 5.53 13.31 -1.15
CA SER A 302 5.19 13.97 -2.40
C SER A 302 3.98 14.90 -2.27
N VAL A 303 2.96 14.51 -1.49
CA VAL A 303 1.82 15.38 -1.18
C VAL A 303 2.25 16.59 -0.35
N ILE A 304 3.02 16.38 0.71
CA ILE A 304 3.48 17.47 1.59
C ILE A 304 4.39 18.45 0.84
N ARG A 305 5.29 17.92 0.02
CA ARG A 305 6.21 18.73 -0.79
C ARG A 305 5.57 19.28 -2.07
N ARG A 306 4.32 18.86 -2.38
CA ARG A 306 3.60 19.24 -3.60
C ARG A 306 4.33 18.85 -4.88
N ASP A 307 4.91 17.67 -4.88
CA ASP A 307 5.55 17.05 -6.03
C ASP A 307 4.47 16.45 -6.94
N TYR A 308 3.78 17.31 -7.69
CA TYR A 308 2.62 16.93 -8.47
C TYR A 308 2.84 15.79 -9.46
N PRO A 309 3.97 15.72 -10.19
CA PRO A 309 4.24 14.56 -11.04
C PRO A 309 4.25 13.25 -10.27
N VAL A 310 4.88 13.22 -9.09
CA VAL A 310 4.92 12.00 -8.26
C VAL A 310 3.53 11.68 -7.69
N VAL A 311 2.79 12.68 -7.20
CA VAL A 311 1.42 12.48 -6.69
C VAL A 311 0.49 11.92 -7.77
N LEU A 312 0.46 12.56 -8.95
CA LEU A 312 -0.43 12.14 -10.04
C LEU A 312 0.03 10.82 -10.67
N GLY A 313 1.35 10.63 -10.84
CA GLY A 313 1.92 9.42 -11.40
C GLY A 313 1.71 8.19 -10.50
N THR A 314 1.93 8.30 -9.19
CA THR A 314 1.65 7.21 -8.24
C THR A 314 0.15 6.92 -8.15
N LEU A 315 -0.70 7.94 -8.12
CA LEU A 315 -2.15 7.76 -8.14
C LEU A 315 -2.62 7.05 -9.42
N TYR A 316 -2.09 7.44 -10.60
CA TYR A 316 -2.37 6.78 -11.86
C TYR A 316 -2.03 5.29 -11.81
N LEU A 317 -0.80 4.97 -11.40
CA LEU A 317 -0.33 3.58 -11.30
C LEU A 317 -1.18 2.76 -10.34
N PHE A 318 -1.42 3.26 -9.12
CA PHE A 318 -2.18 2.53 -8.12
C PHE A 318 -3.64 2.35 -8.52
N THR A 319 -4.25 3.35 -9.17
CA THR A 319 -5.61 3.23 -9.70
C THR A 319 -5.67 2.21 -10.82
N LEU A 320 -4.74 2.26 -11.77
CA LEU A 320 -4.68 1.31 -12.89
C LEU A 320 -4.48 -0.13 -12.38
N ILE A 321 -3.54 -0.34 -11.46
CA ILE A 321 -3.29 -1.63 -10.84
C ILE A 321 -4.52 -2.12 -10.08
N GLY A 322 -5.17 -1.24 -9.32
CA GLY A 322 -6.40 -1.57 -8.59
C GLY A 322 -7.55 -2.01 -9.52
N LEU A 323 -7.73 -1.32 -10.65
CA LEU A 323 -8.74 -1.67 -11.65
C LEU A 323 -8.45 -3.01 -12.33
N VAL A 324 -7.19 -3.25 -12.73
CA VAL A 324 -6.76 -4.53 -13.31
C VAL A 324 -6.91 -5.66 -12.28
N THR A 325 -6.50 -5.43 -11.05
CA THR A 325 -6.62 -6.39 -9.95
C THR A 325 -8.08 -6.79 -9.71
N LYS A 326 -8.99 -5.83 -9.75
CA LYS A 326 -10.42 -6.10 -9.61
C LYS A 326 -10.94 -6.98 -10.76
N LEU A 327 -10.53 -6.70 -11.99
CA LEU A 327 -10.89 -7.55 -13.13
C LEU A 327 -10.35 -8.98 -12.96
N VAL A 328 -9.08 -9.13 -12.55
CA VAL A 328 -8.48 -10.44 -12.27
C VAL A 328 -9.26 -11.18 -11.17
N SER A 329 -9.63 -10.49 -10.10
CA SER A 329 -10.44 -11.07 -9.00
C SER A 329 -11.82 -11.54 -9.49
N ASP A 330 -12.49 -10.74 -10.33
CA ASP A 330 -13.79 -11.12 -10.90
C ASP A 330 -13.65 -12.37 -11.79
N LEU A 331 -12.57 -12.47 -12.58
CA LEU A 331 -12.28 -13.65 -13.40
C LEU A 331 -11.98 -14.90 -12.57
N CYS A 332 -11.18 -14.74 -11.51
CA CYS A 332 -10.91 -15.81 -10.56
C CYS A 332 -12.19 -16.30 -9.87
N TYR A 333 -13.09 -15.37 -9.55
CA TYR A 333 -14.37 -15.73 -8.95
C TYR A 333 -15.19 -16.67 -9.85
N VAL A 334 -15.35 -16.33 -11.13
CA VAL A 334 -16.06 -17.20 -12.09
C VAL A 334 -15.36 -18.55 -12.29
N TRP A 335 -14.02 -18.55 -12.27
CA TRP A 335 -13.26 -19.79 -12.41
C TRP A 335 -13.42 -20.72 -11.20
N VAL A 336 -13.52 -20.16 -9.99
CA VAL A 336 -13.68 -20.93 -8.75
C VAL A 336 -15.14 -21.37 -8.53
N ASP A 337 -16.11 -20.51 -8.83
CA ASP A 337 -17.54 -20.81 -8.73
C ASP A 337 -18.24 -20.63 -10.10
N PRO A 338 -18.36 -21.71 -10.89
CA PRO A 338 -19.03 -21.67 -12.21
C PRO A 338 -20.51 -21.32 -12.16
N ARG A 339 -21.13 -21.24 -10.97
CA ARG A 339 -22.55 -20.85 -10.81
C ARG A 339 -22.75 -19.36 -10.98
N VAL A 340 -21.66 -18.59 -10.81
CA VAL A 340 -21.68 -17.14 -10.98
C VAL A 340 -21.64 -16.82 -12.47
N LYS A 341 -22.67 -16.16 -12.95
CA LYS A 341 -22.74 -15.61 -14.31
C LYS A 341 -22.68 -14.09 -14.19
N PHE A 342 -21.77 -13.47 -14.91
CA PHE A 342 -21.78 -12.04 -15.10
C PHE A 342 -22.54 -11.77 -16.41
N ASP A 343 -23.75 -11.27 -16.29
CA ASP A 343 -24.59 -10.82 -17.40
C ASP A 343 -24.17 -9.41 -17.87
#